data_4cf51a6071b46ff2afd9d14712321c29
#
_entry.id   4cf51a6071b46ff2afd9d14712321c29
#
_cell.length_a   1.000
_cell.length_b   1.000
_cell.length_c   1.000
_cell.angle_alpha   90.00
_cell.angle_beta   90.00
_cell.angle_gamma   90.00
#
_symmetry.space_group_name_H-M   'P 1'
#
loop_
_entity.id
_entity.type
_entity.pdbx_description
1 polymer ?
#
loop_
_entity_poly.entity_id
_entity_poly.type
_entity_poly.pdbx_seq_one_letter_code
_entity_poly.pdbx_strand_id
1 'polypeptide(L)'
;MGDIQTAKPHVFLPRGSEHALTGVPAHLGPYTLRGSSTTSDVSYDNSLGTKGQTLADDVLAQCDGDVGQVSTWFSGIAPGRFTLFIDPGTFGAYHASCAATELHLAAFDGNNGDLVNMLNVAEVDEVFMAVQNAGWDCGASHGEGLSRVLAAERYPAQLDGFASGAAWLDTSDRPDWVSMTEPTDTDYVSIGCAALFINFLCHQLGYSLTAIVAAGAPTLAQVYTNLTAKTDAFVAFSTLLQRRFPLGTPSGLTTDNPFPIL
;
A
#
# COMPACT_ATOMS: atom_id res chain seq x y z
N MET A 1 31.08 4.81 17.46
CA MET A 1 29.80 4.20 17.87
C MET A 1 28.77 4.93 17.04
N GLY A 2 28.33 4.33 15.94
CA GLY A 2 27.28 4.91 15.10
C GLY A 2 25.93 4.65 15.78
N ASP A 3 25.12 5.69 15.91
CA ASP A 3 23.75 5.58 16.36
C ASP A 3 23.03 4.58 15.46
N ILE A 4 22.57 3.47 16.05
CA ILE A 4 21.61 2.58 15.42
C ILE A 4 20.31 3.40 15.40
N GLN A 5 20.05 4.04 14.27
CA GLN A 5 18.73 4.59 13.98
C GLN A 5 17.78 3.40 13.99
N THR A 6 16.99 3.27 15.05
CA THR A 6 15.89 2.30 15.08
C THR A 6 14.95 2.68 13.93
N ALA A 7 14.95 1.87 12.88
CA ALA A 7 14.01 2.03 11.78
C ALA A 7 12.59 2.06 12.37
N LYS A 8 11.84 3.10 12.03
CA LYS A 8 10.42 3.14 12.39
C LYS A 8 9.70 2.07 11.56
N PRO A 9 8.78 1.29 12.14
CA PRO A 9 7.99 0.36 11.36
C PRO A 9 7.19 1.11 10.30
N HIS A 10 7.16 0.59 9.07
CA HIS A 10 6.26 1.05 8.00
C HIS A 10 4.86 0.56 8.32
N VAL A 11 3.83 1.37 8.10
CA VAL A 11 2.48 1.07 8.58
C VAL A 11 1.44 1.41 7.53
N PHE A 12 0.74 0.40 7.04
CA PHE A 12 -0.43 0.56 6.19
C PHE A 12 -1.67 0.84 7.08
N LEU A 13 -2.09 2.10 7.18
CA LEU A 13 -3.17 2.51 8.09
C LEU A 13 -4.51 2.74 7.38
N PRO A 14 -5.65 2.39 8.03
CA PRO A 14 -6.99 2.77 7.56
C PRO A 14 -7.20 4.29 7.68
N ARG A 15 -8.03 4.83 6.78
CA ARG A 15 -8.44 6.24 6.81
C ARG A 15 -9.02 6.62 8.18
N GLY A 16 -8.55 7.75 8.75
CA GLY A 16 -9.00 8.25 10.06
C GLY A 16 -8.20 7.71 11.25
N SER A 17 -7.21 6.86 11.04
CA SER A 17 -6.28 6.41 12.08
C SER A 17 -5.01 7.26 12.20
N GLU A 18 -5.01 8.47 11.65
CA GLU A 18 -3.91 9.43 11.51
C GLU A 18 -3.16 9.77 12.82
N HIS A 19 -3.60 9.27 13.93
CA HIS A 19 -2.97 9.51 15.24
C HIS A 19 -2.26 8.31 15.83
N ALA A 20 -2.13 7.21 15.08
CA ALA A 20 -1.83 6.05 15.85
C ALA A 20 -1.09 4.91 15.19
N LEU A 21 0.15 4.86 15.46
CA LEU A 21 0.80 3.66 16.02
C LEU A 21 0.19 3.24 17.39
N THR A 22 -0.90 3.86 17.82
CA THR A 22 -1.55 3.56 19.12
C THR A 22 -2.34 2.26 19.10
N GLY A 23 -2.49 1.60 17.94
CA GLY A 23 -3.17 0.32 17.83
C GLY A 23 -2.25 -0.90 17.80
N VAL A 24 -0.92 -0.73 17.63
CA VAL A 24 0.02 -1.85 17.72
C VAL A 24 0.10 -2.28 19.19
N PRO A 25 -0.21 -3.55 19.51
CA PRO A 25 -0.12 -4.03 20.89
C PRO A 25 1.28 -3.85 21.46
N ALA A 26 1.37 -3.44 22.71
CA ALA A 26 2.65 -3.29 23.40
C ALA A 26 3.39 -4.62 23.59
N HIS A 27 2.68 -5.73 23.43
CA HIS A 27 3.21 -7.09 23.52
C HIS A 27 2.46 -7.98 22.54
N LEU A 28 3.19 -8.59 21.61
CA LEU A 28 2.69 -9.54 20.61
C LEU A 28 3.16 -10.95 20.95
N GLY A 29 2.34 -11.96 20.63
CA GLY A 29 2.65 -13.34 20.92
C GLY A 29 2.20 -13.80 22.32
N PRO A 30 2.39 -15.07 22.67
CA PRO A 30 3.05 -16.08 21.84
C PRO A 30 2.25 -16.44 20.58
N TYR A 31 2.98 -16.75 19.52
CA TYR A 31 2.40 -17.15 18.24
C TYR A 31 2.27 -18.66 18.11
N THR A 32 1.26 -19.08 17.36
CA THR A 32 1.12 -20.47 16.89
C THR A 32 1.25 -20.48 15.36
N LEU A 33 2.19 -21.27 14.84
CA LEU A 33 2.31 -21.54 13.41
C LEU A 33 1.05 -22.30 12.96
N ARG A 34 0.31 -21.71 12.02
CA ARG A 34 -0.87 -22.34 11.43
C ARG A 34 -0.50 -23.28 10.30
N GLY A 35 0.47 -22.89 9.49
CA GLY A 35 0.95 -23.69 8.37
C GLY A 35 1.96 -22.96 7.52
N SER A 36 2.36 -23.65 6.45
CA SER A 36 3.35 -23.18 5.49
C SER A 36 2.83 -23.41 4.06
N SER A 37 3.04 -22.44 3.19
CA SER A 37 2.83 -22.56 1.74
C SER A 37 4.18 -22.59 1.01
N THR A 38 4.19 -22.44 -0.31
CA THR A 38 5.43 -22.31 -1.09
C THR A 38 6.16 -20.99 -0.78
N THR A 39 5.42 -19.91 -0.57
CA THR A 39 5.97 -18.56 -0.42
C THR A 39 6.02 -18.08 1.03
N SER A 40 5.21 -18.65 1.93
CA SER A 40 5.00 -18.06 3.24
C SER A 40 4.84 -19.09 4.36
N ASP A 41 5.26 -18.69 5.57
CA ASP A 41 4.88 -19.31 6.85
C ASP A 41 3.89 -18.39 7.54
N VAL A 42 2.72 -18.91 7.95
CA VAL A 42 1.64 -18.11 8.54
C VAL A 42 1.42 -18.51 9.99
N SER A 43 1.53 -17.53 10.87
CA SER A 43 1.31 -17.66 12.31
C SER A 43 0.23 -16.68 12.77
N TYR A 44 -0.39 -16.95 13.91
CA TYR A 44 -1.33 -16.03 14.54
C TYR A 44 -1.04 -15.88 16.03
N ASP A 45 -1.35 -14.72 16.60
CA ASP A 45 -1.28 -14.48 18.04
C ASP A 45 -2.31 -15.32 18.78
N ASN A 46 -1.89 -16.03 19.82
CA ASN A 46 -2.74 -16.97 20.57
C ASN A 46 -3.92 -16.28 21.26
N SER A 47 -3.84 -15.00 21.55
CA SER A 47 -4.94 -14.22 22.12
C SER A 47 -6.16 -14.12 21.20
N LEU A 48 -5.95 -14.29 19.89
CA LEU A 48 -7.03 -14.30 18.89
C LEU A 48 -7.86 -15.58 18.89
N GLY A 49 -7.34 -16.69 19.44
CA GLY A 49 -8.05 -17.96 19.52
C GLY A 49 -8.54 -18.46 18.15
N THR A 50 -9.82 -18.86 18.07
CA THR A 50 -10.43 -19.37 16.82
C THR A 50 -10.44 -18.31 15.70
N LYS A 51 -10.59 -17.02 16.00
CA LYS A 51 -10.51 -15.95 15.02
C LYS A 51 -9.16 -15.95 14.32
N GLY A 52 -8.06 -16.02 15.08
CA GLY A 52 -6.71 -16.07 14.52
C GLY A 52 -6.50 -17.29 13.63
N GLN A 53 -7.02 -18.46 14.03
CA GLN A 53 -6.97 -19.68 13.22
C GLN A 53 -7.68 -19.48 11.86
N THR A 54 -8.90 -18.95 11.89
CA THR A 54 -9.69 -18.71 10.66
C THR A 54 -8.98 -17.76 9.72
N LEU A 55 -8.51 -16.61 10.22
CA LEU A 55 -7.79 -15.64 9.40
C LEU A 55 -6.48 -16.19 8.84
N ALA A 56 -5.76 -17.00 9.64
CA ALA A 56 -4.54 -17.66 9.16
C ALA A 56 -4.81 -18.71 8.09
N ASP A 57 -5.95 -19.42 8.16
CA ASP A 57 -6.40 -20.34 7.10
C ASP A 57 -6.73 -19.58 5.81
N ASP A 58 -7.42 -18.42 5.91
CA ASP A 58 -7.75 -17.58 4.77
C ASP A 58 -6.46 -17.04 4.10
N VAL A 59 -5.48 -16.59 4.88
CA VAL A 59 -4.19 -16.12 4.35
C VAL A 59 -3.41 -17.25 3.70
N LEU A 60 -3.34 -18.43 4.33
CA LEU A 60 -2.68 -19.60 3.76
C LEU A 60 -3.29 -20.03 2.40
N ALA A 61 -4.60 -19.88 2.25
CA ALA A 61 -5.29 -20.23 1.02
C ALA A 61 -4.95 -19.29 -0.15
N GLN A 62 -4.53 -18.04 0.13
CA GLN A 62 -4.32 -17.00 -0.87
C GLN A 62 -2.85 -16.60 -1.07
N CYS A 63 -1.98 -16.72 -0.05
CA CYS A 63 -0.65 -16.09 -0.05
C CYS A 63 0.24 -16.49 -1.24
N ASP A 64 0.21 -17.73 -1.71
CA ASP A 64 0.98 -18.13 -2.91
C ASP A 64 0.47 -17.42 -4.17
N GLY A 65 -0.85 -17.28 -4.31
CA GLY A 65 -1.49 -16.56 -5.41
C GLY A 65 -1.20 -15.05 -5.34
N ASP A 66 -1.20 -14.48 -4.15
CA ASP A 66 -0.94 -13.06 -3.92
C ASP A 66 0.51 -12.71 -4.23
N VAL A 67 1.47 -13.45 -3.65
CA VAL A 67 2.90 -13.29 -3.96
C VAL A 67 3.19 -13.50 -5.45
N GLY A 68 2.52 -14.48 -6.08
CA GLY A 68 2.62 -14.74 -7.51
C GLY A 68 2.12 -13.57 -8.37
N GLN A 69 1.01 -12.94 -7.95
CA GLN A 69 0.47 -11.76 -8.64
C GLN A 69 1.40 -10.56 -8.49
N VAL A 70 1.90 -10.28 -7.27
CA VAL A 70 2.88 -9.21 -7.03
C VAL A 70 4.15 -9.47 -7.86
N SER A 71 4.68 -10.71 -7.84
CA SER A 71 5.82 -11.08 -8.69
C SER A 71 5.58 -10.77 -10.17
N THR A 72 4.35 -10.97 -10.66
CA THR A 72 3.98 -10.64 -12.06
C THR A 72 4.08 -9.14 -12.31
N TRP A 73 3.59 -8.30 -11.41
CA TRP A 73 3.71 -6.85 -11.54
C TRP A 73 5.16 -6.37 -11.49
N PHE A 74 5.99 -7.04 -10.71
CA PHE A 74 7.43 -6.77 -10.58
C PHE A 74 8.31 -7.59 -11.54
N SER A 75 7.76 -8.04 -12.68
CA SER A 75 8.51 -8.70 -13.76
C SER A 75 9.23 -9.99 -13.35
N GLY A 76 8.66 -10.76 -12.43
CA GLY A 76 9.18 -12.07 -12.02
C GLY A 76 10.22 -12.03 -10.90
N ILE A 77 10.38 -10.91 -10.21
CA ILE A 77 11.23 -10.83 -9.01
C ILE A 77 10.69 -11.78 -7.93
N ALA A 78 11.58 -12.33 -7.12
CA ALA A 78 11.27 -13.19 -5.98
C ALA A 78 12.12 -12.77 -4.77
N PRO A 79 11.58 -12.02 -3.81
CA PRO A 79 12.34 -11.54 -2.63
C PRO A 79 12.74 -12.66 -1.66
N GLY A 80 12.14 -13.82 -1.77
CA GLY A 80 12.35 -14.94 -0.87
C GLY A 80 11.05 -15.37 -0.18
N ARG A 81 11.19 -16.02 0.97
CA ARG A 81 10.06 -16.54 1.74
C ARG A 81 9.63 -15.52 2.79
N PHE A 82 8.34 -15.37 2.98
CA PHE A 82 7.73 -14.49 3.96
C PHE A 82 7.39 -15.23 5.26
N THR A 83 7.42 -14.49 6.38
CA THR A 83 6.86 -14.90 7.66
C THR A 83 5.74 -13.94 8.02
N LEU A 84 4.51 -14.44 8.04
CA LEU A 84 3.31 -13.66 8.23
C LEU A 84 2.76 -13.88 9.64
N PHE A 85 2.56 -12.79 10.38
CA PHE A 85 1.94 -12.80 11.70
C PHE A 85 0.59 -12.09 11.65
N ILE A 86 -0.46 -12.77 12.14
CA ILE A 86 -1.76 -12.16 12.33
C ILE A 86 -1.87 -11.73 13.79
N ASP A 87 -1.98 -10.43 13.98
CA ASP A 87 -1.90 -9.78 15.29
C ASP A 87 -3.25 -9.19 15.73
N PRO A 88 -3.51 -9.14 17.05
CA PRO A 88 -4.67 -8.42 17.55
C PRO A 88 -4.51 -6.92 17.34
N GLY A 89 -5.58 -6.24 16.93
CA GLY A 89 -5.61 -4.78 16.78
C GLY A 89 -6.22 -4.31 15.48
N THR A 90 -6.12 -3.01 15.24
CA THR A 90 -6.71 -2.32 14.09
C THR A 90 -5.70 -1.37 13.43
N PHE A 91 -4.42 -1.63 13.61
CA PHE A 91 -3.32 -0.77 13.13
C PHE A 91 -3.08 -0.86 11.61
N GLY A 92 -3.67 -1.80 10.90
CA GLY A 92 -3.38 -2.09 9.50
C GLY A 92 -2.37 -3.22 9.35
N ALA A 93 -1.23 -2.94 8.74
CA ALA A 93 -0.13 -3.88 8.64
C ALA A 93 1.21 -3.12 8.78
N TYR A 94 2.29 -3.82 9.02
CA TYR A 94 3.63 -3.25 9.05
C TYR A 94 4.73 -4.30 8.93
N HIS A 95 5.93 -3.83 8.59
CA HIS A 95 7.19 -4.55 8.68
C HIS A 95 8.30 -3.63 9.24
N ALA A 96 9.40 -4.20 9.71
CA ALA A 96 10.44 -3.45 10.40
C ALA A 96 11.29 -2.58 9.45
N SER A 97 11.34 -2.91 8.17
CA SER A 97 12.04 -2.15 7.10
C SER A 97 11.55 -2.63 5.74
N CYS A 98 11.65 -1.81 4.71
CA CYS A 98 11.21 -2.14 3.34
C CYS A 98 11.71 -3.50 2.79
N ALA A 99 12.83 -4.02 3.26
CA ALA A 99 13.36 -5.32 2.84
C ALA A 99 13.04 -6.46 3.82
N ALA A 100 12.34 -6.20 4.92
CA ALA A 100 12.01 -7.22 5.89
C ALA A 100 10.87 -8.11 5.37
N THR A 101 11.09 -9.43 5.38
CA THR A 101 10.08 -10.42 4.98
C THR A 101 9.23 -10.93 6.13
N GLU A 102 9.40 -10.37 7.33
CA GLU A 102 8.54 -10.58 8.48
C GLU A 102 7.46 -9.49 8.47
N LEU A 103 6.21 -9.89 8.23
CA LEU A 103 5.07 -9.00 8.05
C LEU A 103 4.05 -9.23 9.16
N HIS A 104 3.52 -8.14 9.71
CA HIS A 104 2.52 -8.13 10.77
C HIS A 104 1.20 -7.57 10.27
N LEU A 105 0.13 -8.36 10.32
CA LEU A 105 -1.17 -8.07 9.75
C LEU A 105 -2.22 -7.97 10.86
N ALA A 106 -2.92 -6.86 10.95
CA ALA A 106 -3.95 -6.68 11.97
C ALA A 106 -5.20 -7.53 11.69
N ALA A 107 -5.67 -8.20 12.73
CA ALA A 107 -6.85 -9.06 12.67
C ALA A 107 -8.18 -8.30 12.64
N PHE A 108 -8.22 -7.00 12.66
CA PHE A 108 -9.39 -6.10 12.72
C PHE A 108 -10.63 -6.70 13.44
N ASP A 109 -11.67 -5.92 13.66
CA ASP A 109 -12.92 -6.46 14.16
C ASP A 109 -13.67 -7.20 13.03
N GLY A 110 -14.24 -8.36 13.37
CA GLY A 110 -14.85 -9.26 12.40
C GLY A 110 -13.88 -10.34 11.87
N ASN A 111 -14.41 -11.23 11.04
CA ASN A 111 -13.65 -12.29 10.37
C ASN A 111 -13.59 -11.96 8.86
N ASN A 112 -12.85 -10.92 8.50
CA ASN A 112 -12.68 -10.52 7.11
C ASN A 112 -11.30 -10.94 6.58
N GLY A 113 -11.21 -12.17 6.07
CA GLY A 113 -9.98 -12.72 5.51
C GLY A 113 -9.49 -11.93 4.30
N ASP A 114 -10.38 -11.43 3.44
CA ASP A 114 -10.02 -10.62 2.27
C ASP A 114 -9.34 -9.31 2.68
N LEU A 115 -9.76 -8.71 3.81
CA LEU A 115 -9.09 -7.51 4.33
C LEU A 115 -7.66 -7.83 4.77
N VAL A 116 -7.45 -8.94 5.48
CA VAL A 116 -6.11 -9.37 5.91
C VAL A 116 -5.24 -9.72 4.69
N ASN A 117 -5.82 -10.35 3.67
CA ASN A 117 -5.13 -10.63 2.40
C ASN A 117 -4.78 -9.34 1.65
N MET A 118 -5.65 -8.32 1.64
CA MET A 118 -5.34 -7.01 1.07
C MET A 118 -4.14 -6.37 1.77
N LEU A 119 -4.11 -6.42 3.11
CA LEU A 119 -2.96 -5.94 3.89
C LEU A 119 -1.69 -6.73 3.56
N ASN A 120 -1.79 -8.06 3.43
CA ASN A 120 -0.66 -8.90 3.02
C ASN A 120 -0.10 -8.47 1.66
N VAL A 121 -0.95 -8.19 0.67
CA VAL A 121 -0.50 -7.73 -0.65
C VAL A 121 0.21 -6.38 -0.53
N ALA A 122 -0.31 -5.46 0.27
CA ALA A 122 0.30 -4.14 0.48
C ALA A 122 1.73 -4.24 1.04
N GLU A 123 1.93 -5.05 2.08
CA GLU A 123 3.26 -5.22 2.69
C GLU A 123 4.21 -6.05 1.80
N VAL A 124 3.69 -7.07 1.12
CA VAL A 124 4.48 -7.90 0.20
C VAL A 124 5.04 -7.04 -0.93
N ASP A 125 4.25 -6.17 -1.56
CA ASP A 125 4.73 -5.38 -2.69
C ASP A 125 5.78 -4.35 -2.28
N GLU A 126 5.76 -3.85 -1.05
CA GLU A 126 6.81 -2.99 -0.49
C GLU A 126 8.16 -3.70 -0.42
N VAL A 127 8.18 -4.98 -0.02
CA VAL A 127 9.39 -5.80 -0.05
C VAL A 127 9.88 -5.99 -1.49
N PHE A 128 8.95 -6.18 -2.44
CA PHE A 128 9.30 -6.24 -3.87
C PHE A 128 9.88 -4.93 -4.40
N MET A 129 9.36 -3.75 -3.98
CA MET A 129 9.93 -2.43 -4.30
C MET A 129 11.38 -2.33 -3.85
N ALA A 130 11.67 -2.75 -2.61
CA ALA A 130 13.02 -2.73 -2.06
C ALA A 130 13.99 -3.63 -2.83
N VAL A 131 13.55 -4.85 -3.19
CA VAL A 131 14.36 -5.80 -3.97
C VAL A 131 14.55 -5.33 -5.41
N GLN A 132 13.52 -4.76 -6.03
CA GLN A 132 13.60 -4.22 -7.39
C GLN A 132 14.56 -3.03 -7.47
N ASN A 133 14.58 -2.18 -6.45
CA ASN A 133 15.45 -1.00 -6.35
C ASN A 133 15.34 -0.09 -7.60
N ALA A 134 14.13 0.09 -8.13
CA ALA A 134 13.86 0.91 -9.31
C ALA A 134 13.53 2.37 -8.96
N GLY A 135 13.63 2.75 -7.69
CA GLY A 135 13.36 4.11 -7.21
C GLY A 135 12.01 4.27 -6.48
N TRP A 136 11.19 3.23 -6.37
CA TRP A 136 10.09 3.18 -5.42
C TRP A 136 10.65 3.05 -4.01
N ASP A 137 10.08 3.78 -3.06
CA ASP A 137 10.48 3.77 -1.65
C ASP A 137 9.24 3.56 -0.79
N CYS A 138 9.14 2.42 -0.13
CA CYS A 138 8.00 2.04 0.71
C CYS A 138 7.80 3.00 1.91
N GLY A 139 8.88 3.60 2.40
CA GLY A 139 8.85 4.59 3.49
C GLY A 139 8.51 6.00 3.05
N ALA A 140 8.03 6.19 1.81
CA ALA A 140 7.72 7.49 1.24
C ALA A 140 6.36 7.47 0.52
N SER A 141 5.73 8.62 0.39
CA SER A 141 4.35 8.75 -0.11
C SER A 141 4.07 8.09 -1.46
N HIS A 142 5.04 8.04 -2.37
CA HIS A 142 4.86 7.43 -3.69
C HIS A 142 4.91 5.89 -3.65
N GLY A 143 5.74 5.30 -2.78
CA GLY A 143 5.77 3.86 -2.55
C GLY A 143 4.51 3.39 -1.85
N GLU A 144 4.12 4.06 -0.76
CA GLU A 144 2.85 3.80 -0.07
C GLU A 144 1.64 3.95 -1.01
N GLY A 145 1.66 4.97 -1.90
CA GLY A 145 0.61 5.13 -2.92
C GLY A 145 0.56 3.97 -3.91
N LEU A 146 1.71 3.42 -4.31
CA LEU A 146 1.79 2.23 -5.17
C LEU A 146 1.26 1.00 -4.44
N SER A 147 1.67 0.77 -3.20
CA SER A 147 1.24 -0.32 -2.34
C SER A 147 -0.30 -0.36 -2.25
N ARG A 148 -0.94 0.77 -1.97
CA ARG A 148 -2.41 0.89 -1.93
C ARG A 148 -3.08 0.56 -3.26
N VAL A 149 -2.52 1.01 -4.37
CA VAL A 149 -3.09 0.74 -5.70
C VAL A 149 -2.99 -0.74 -6.05
N LEU A 150 -1.84 -1.39 -5.79
CA LEU A 150 -1.66 -2.82 -6.07
C LEU A 150 -2.54 -3.70 -5.18
N ALA A 151 -2.63 -3.37 -3.88
CA ALA A 151 -3.51 -4.06 -2.96
C ALA A 151 -4.99 -3.91 -3.34
N ALA A 152 -5.42 -2.71 -3.73
CA ALA A 152 -6.77 -2.44 -4.20
C ALA A 152 -7.10 -3.14 -5.54
N GLU A 153 -6.15 -3.27 -6.45
CA GLU A 153 -6.33 -4.02 -7.70
C GLU A 153 -6.59 -5.50 -7.41
N ARG A 154 -5.90 -6.07 -6.41
CA ARG A 154 -6.07 -7.47 -6.02
C ARG A 154 -7.35 -7.72 -5.21
N TYR A 155 -7.70 -6.79 -4.32
CA TYR A 155 -8.83 -6.89 -3.39
C TYR A 155 -9.70 -5.61 -3.41
N PRO A 156 -10.34 -5.28 -4.54
CA PRO A 156 -11.03 -3.98 -4.73
C PRO A 156 -12.18 -3.75 -3.76
N ALA A 157 -12.84 -4.80 -3.28
CA ALA A 157 -13.95 -4.70 -2.33
C ALA A 157 -13.52 -4.24 -0.92
N GLN A 158 -12.21 -4.27 -0.61
CA GLN A 158 -11.70 -3.91 0.72
C GLN A 158 -11.17 -2.48 0.80
N LEU A 159 -11.15 -1.74 -0.32
CA LEU A 159 -10.55 -0.41 -0.40
C LEU A 159 -11.25 0.67 0.41
N ASP A 160 -12.58 0.59 0.59
CA ASP A 160 -13.40 1.69 1.14
C ASP A 160 -12.87 2.25 2.48
N GLY A 161 -12.32 1.39 3.35
CA GLY A 161 -11.73 1.79 4.62
C GLY A 161 -10.35 2.44 4.53
N PHE A 162 -9.67 2.31 3.40
CA PHE A 162 -8.26 2.70 3.21
C PHE A 162 -8.07 3.77 2.14
N ALA A 163 -9.12 4.15 1.41
CA ALA A 163 -9.04 5.16 0.36
C ALA A 163 -8.54 6.51 0.91
N SER A 164 -7.50 7.05 0.32
CA SER A 164 -6.81 8.27 0.73
C SER A 164 -6.98 9.44 -0.25
N GLY A 165 -7.44 9.18 -1.47
CA GLY A 165 -7.54 10.19 -2.54
C GLY A 165 -8.35 11.43 -2.17
N ALA A 166 -9.43 11.28 -1.38
CA ALA A 166 -10.21 12.41 -0.88
C ALA A 166 -9.40 13.33 0.04
N ALA A 167 -8.43 12.80 0.80
CA ALA A 167 -7.62 13.62 1.68
C ALA A 167 -6.83 14.69 0.91
N TRP A 168 -6.32 14.36 -0.28
CA TRP A 168 -5.66 15.33 -1.13
C TRP A 168 -6.65 16.18 -1.94
N LEU A 169 -7.69 15.58 -2.53
CA LEU A 169 -8.66 16.29 -3.35
C LEU A 169 -9.39 17.41 -2.60
N ASP A 170 -9.61 17.22 -1.31
CA ASP A 170 -10.36 18.14 -0.45
C ASP A 170 -9.47 19.19 0.24
N THR A 171 -8.15 19.20 -0.02
CA THR A 171 -7.26 20.30 0.42
C THR A 171 -7.57 21.58 -0.36
N SER A 172 -7.28 22.72 0.27
CA SER A 172 -7.58 24.05 -0.31
C SER A 172 -6.71 24.40 -1.53
N ASP A 173 -5.54 23.78 -1.68
CA ASP A 173 -4.49 24.14 -2.64
C ASP A 173 -3.97 22.97 -3.48
N ARG A 174 -4.29 21.73 -3.11
CA ARG A 174 -3.83 20.50 -3.77
C ARG A 174 -2.33 20.54 -4.09
N PRO A 175 -1.48 20.43 -3.08
CA PRO A 175 -0.03 20.53 -3.26
C PRO A 175 0.49 19.49 -4.26
N ASP A 176 1.55 19.86 -5.00
CA ASP A 176 2.17 19.02 -6.03
C ASP A 176 3.04 17.92 -5.42
N TRP A 177 2.42 16.83 -5.00
CA TRP A 177 3.08 15.60 -4.56
C TRP A 177 3.42 14.64 -5.73
N VAL A 178 3.22 15.07 -6.95
CA VAL A 178 3.68 14.34 -8.14
C VAL A 178 5.14 14.68 -8.45
N SER A 179 5.51 15.97 -8.36
CA SER A 179 6.87 16.44 -8.60
C SER A 179 7.78 16.33 -7.37
N MET A 180 7.20 16.17 -6.21
CA MET A 180 7.88 15.98 -4.92
C MET A 180 7.40 14.67 -4.29
N THR A 181 8.21 14.13 -3.38
CA THR A 181 7.87 12.97 -2.56
C THR A 181 7.95 13.38 -1.09
N GLU A 182 6.91 13.09 -0.33
CA GLU A 182 6.91 13.22 1.12
C GLU A 182 7.65 12.03 1.70
N PRO A 183 8.70 12.23 2.55
CA PRO A 183 9.61 11.16 2.99
C PRO A 183 9.06 10.37 4.18
N THR A 184 7.74 10.23 4.28
CA THR A 184 7.07 9.38 5.27
C THR A 184 5.91 8.61 4.62
N ASP A 185 5.46 7.57 5.29
CA ASP A 185 4.32 6.72 4.94
C ASP A 185 3.04 7.09 5.72
N THR A 186 3.00 8.26 6.36
CA THR A 186 1.93 8.63 7.32
C THR A 186 1.12 9.86 6.93
N ASP A 187 1.53 10.61 5.90
CA ASP A 187 0.78 11.78 5.42
C ASP A 187 -0.24 11.39 4.34
N TYR A 188 -1.51 11.28 4.74
CA TYR A 188 -2.60 10.91 3.85
C TYR A 188 -2.85 11.89 2.69
N VAL A 189 -2.39 13.13 2.79
CA VAL A 189 -2.53 14.10 1.70
C VAL A 189 -1.59 13.73 0.56
N SER A 190 -0.33 13.48 0.86
CA SER A 190 0.67 13.09 -0.14
C SER A 190 0.43 11.69 -0.69
N ILE A 191 0.08 10.73 0.19
CA ILE A 191 -0.28 9.36 -0.20
C ILE A 191 -1.53 9.36 -1.11
N GLY A 192 -2.56 10.15 -0.76
CA GLY A 192 -3.76 10.28 -1.56
C GLY A 192 -3.51 10.87 -2.95
N CYS A 193 -2.62 11.86 -3.05
CA CYS A 193 -2.15 12.37 -4.34
C CYS A 193 -1.46 11.27 -5.15
N ALA A 194 -0.57 10.48 -4.50
CA ALA A 194 0.19 9.43 -5.16
C ALA A 194 -0.73 8.30 -5.67
N ALA A 195 -1.64 7.80 -4.83
CA ALA A 195 -2.59 6.77 -5.23
C ALA A 195 -3.49 7.21 -6.40
N LEU A 196 -4.02 8.44 -6.36
CA LEU A 196 -4.78 9.02 -7.47
C LEU A 196 -3.93 9.14 -8.73
N PHE A 197 -2.66 9.58 -8.62
CA PHE A 197 -1.80 9.74 -9.78
C PHE A 197 -1.44 8.40 -10.43
N ILE A 198 -1.17 7.36 -9.64
CA ILE A 198 -0.89 6.02 -10.16
C ILE A 198 -2.13 5.45 -10.85
N ASN A 199 -3.32 5.64 -10.27
CA ASN A 199 -4.59 5.29 -10.92
C ASN A 199 -4.83 6.10 -12.21
N PHE A 200 -4.43 7.37 -12.27
CA PHE A 200 -4.44 8.17 -13.51
C PHE A 200 -3.53 7.54 -14.58
N LEU A 201 -2.31 7.12 -14.23
CA LEU A 201 -1.43 6.44 -15.18
C LEU A 201 -2.06 5.14 -15.71
N CYS A 202 -2.66 4.35 -14.83
CA CYS A 202 -3.25 3.06 -15.17
C CYS A 202 -4.57 3.23 -15.96
N HIS A 203 -5.55 3.88 -15.36
CA HIS A 203 -6.95 3.84 -15.85
C HIS A 203 -7.31 5.01 -16.78
N GLN A 204 -6.58 6.13 -16.74
CA GLN A 204 -6.80 7.25 -17.66
C GLN A 204 -5.86 7.20 -18.87
N LEU A 205 -4.57 6.88 -18.64
CA LEU A 205 -3.58 6.83 -19.72
C LEU A 205 -3.38 5.43 -20.31
N GLY A 206 -3.87 4.38 -19.64
CA GLY A 206 -3.89 3.01 -20.14
C GLY A 206 -2.57 2.25 -20.00
N TYR A 207 -1.68 2.67 -19.11
CA TYR A 207 -0.46 1.90 -18.80
C TYR A 207 -0.79 0.72 -17.90
N SER A 208 -0.21 -0.45 -18.18
CA SER A 208 -0.33 -1.59 -17.28
C SER A 208 0.40 -1.34 -15.96
N LEU A 209 -0.06 -1.96 -14.87
CA LEU A 209 0.63 -1.90 -13.57
C LEU A 209 2.08 -2.37 -13.68
N THR A 210 2.35 -3.43 -14.44
CA THR A 210 3.73 -3.90 -14.70
C THR A 210 4.59 -2.81 -15.35
N ALA A 211 4.04 -2.04 -16.30
CA ALA A 211 4.78 -0.95 -16.94
C ALA A 211 5.02 0.21 -15.95
N ILE A 212 4.04 0.55 -15.12
CA ILE A 212 4.15 1.58 -14.08
C ILE A 212 5.21 1.18 -13.05
N VAL A 213 5.15 -0.03 -12.53
CA VAL A 213 6.12 -0.59 -11.57
C VAL A 213 7.54 -0.58 -12.16
N ALA A 214 7.70 -1.00 -13.43
CA ALA A 214 9.00 -1.02 -14.12
C ALA A 214 9.56 0.39 -14.40
N ALA A 215 8.69 1.40 -14.53
CA ALA A 215 9.08 2.79 -14.74
C ALA A 215 9.52 3.52 -13.46
N GLY A 216 9.68 2.80 -12.34
CA GLY A 216 10.01 3.33 -11.02
C GLY A 216 11.07 4.43 -11.04
N ALA A 217 10.91 5.40 -10.15
CA ALA A 217 11.77 6.57 -10.01
C ALA A 217 11.52 7.26 -8.66
N PRO A 218 12.42 8.15 -8.19
CA PRO A 218 12.26 8.86 -6.91
C PRO A 218 11.05 9.80 -6.83
N THR A 219 10.42 10.15 -7.94
CA THR A 219 9.18 10.95 -7.97
C THR A 219 8.21 10.42 -9.03
N LEU A 220 6.92 10.64 -8.82
CA LEU A 220 5.88 10.26 -9.77
C LEU A 220 5.98 11.03 -11.11
N ALA A 221 6.49 12.27 -11.10
CA ALA A 221 6.77 13.02 -12.31
C ALA A 221 7.84 12.34 -13.18
N GLN A 222 8.85 11.73 -12.55
CA GLN A 222 9.85 10.94 -13.27
C GLN A 222 9.29 9.63 -13.79
N VAL A 223 8.43 8.93 -13.01
CA VAL A 223 7.70 7.75 -13.49
C VAL A 223 6.88 8.10 -14.73
N TYR A 224 6.14 9.21 -14.70
CA TYR A 224 5.39 9.71 -15.86
C TYR A 224 6.29 10.01 -17.06
N THR A 225 7.45 10.64 -16.83
CA THR A 225 8.41 10.94 -17.89
C THR A 225 8.96 9.66 -18.51
N ASN A 226 9.27 8.65 -17.68
CA ASN A 226 9.76 7.34 -18.16
C ASN A 226 8.72 6.62 -19.04
N LEU A 227 7.42 6.78 -18.73
CA LEU A 227 6.32 6.17 -19.48
C LEU A 227 5.95 6.96 -20.76
N THR A 228 5.98 8.29 -20.70
CA THR A 228 5.34 9.14 -21.73
C THR A 228 6.32 9.97 -22.55
N ALA A 229 7.58 10.12 -22.09
CA ALA A 229 8.56 11.09 -22.56
C ALA A 229 8.13 12.57 -22.40
N LYS A 230 7.11 12.87 -21.56
CA LYS A 230 6.61 14.23 -21.28
C LYS A 230 7.03 14.66 -19.88
N THR A 231 6.97 15.98 -19.64
CA THR A 231 7.38 16.60 -18.35
C THR A 231 6.27 17.39 -17.67
N ASP A 232 5.04 17.28 -18.14
CA ASP A 232 3.87 18.02 -17.66
C ASP A 232 2.97 17.22 -16.70
N ALA A 233 3.55 16.25 -15.97
CA ALA A 233 2.86 15.28 -15.13
C ALA A 233 1.77 15.89 -14.25
N PHE A 234 2.14 16.79 -13.35
CA PHE A 234 1.20 17.40 -12.41
C PHE A 234 0.16 18.29 -13.13
N VAL A 235 0.56 19.02 -14.17
CA VAL A 235 -0.35 19.89 -14.92
C VAL A 235 -1.42 19.07 -15.65
N ALA A 236 -1.03 17.98 -16.31
CA ALA A 236 -1.96 17.07 -17.00
C ALA A 236 -2.95 16.44 -16.02
N PHE A 237 -2.45 15.93 -14.90
CA PHE A 237 -3.24 15.28 -13.85
C PHE A 237 -4.19 16.26 -13.16
N SER A 238 -3.67 17.38 -12.62
CA SER A 238 -4.45 18.34 -11.86
C SER A 238 -5.50 19.04 -12.70
N THR A 239 -5.19 19.37 -13.98
CA THR A 239 -6.15 19.95 -14.91
C THR A 239 -7.32 19.00 -15.18
N LEU A 240 -7.06 17.71 -15.35
CA LEU A 240 -8.11 16.71 -15.55
C LEU A 240 -9.01 16.61 -14.32
N LEU A 241 -8.40 16.47 -13.13
CA LEU A 241 -9.15 16.36 -11.88
C LEU A 241 -9.97 17.60 -11.55
N GLN A 242 -9.43 18.80 -11.84
CA GLN A 242 -10.13 20.06 -11.60
C GLN A 242 -11.47 20.17 -12.36
N ARG A 243 -11.58 19.54 -13.53
CA ARG A 243 -12.83 19.52 -14.31
C ARG A 243 -13.91 18.71 -13.61
N ARG A 244 -13.55 17.62 -12.96
CA ARG A 244 -14.49 16.70 -12.29
C ARG A 244 -14.71 17.05 -10.83
N PHE A 245 -13.67 17.51 -10.16
CA PHE A 245 -13.63 17.85 -8.74
C PHE A 245 -13.13 19.29 -8.59
N PRO A 246 -14.00 20.33 -8.71
CA PRO A 246 -13.58 21.71 -8.59
C PRO A 246 -12.98 22.01 -7.23
N LEU A 247 -11.92 22.82 -7.19
CA LEU A 247 -11.26 23.24 -5.95
C LEU A 247 -12.27 23.94 -5.03
N GLY A 248 -12.17 23.67 -3.71
CA GLY A 248 -13.07 24.24 -2.70
C GLY A 248 -14.43 23.55 -2.60
N THR A 249 -14.66 22.48 -3.36
CA THR A 249 -15.85 21.63 -3.24
C THR A 249 -15.44 20.26 -2.74
N PRO A 250 -16.05 19.71 -1.68
CA PRO A 250 -15.77 18.35 -1.22
C PRO A 250 -15.93 17.34 -2.38
N SER A 251 -14.94 16.49 -2.58
CA SER A 251 -14.95 15.52 -3.67
C SER A 251 -16.02 14.45 -3.53
N GLY A 252 -16.36 14.10 -2.28
CA GLY A 252 -17.22 12.96 -1.97
C GLY A 252 -16.63 11.61 -2.39
N LEU A 253 -15.32 11.58 -2.70
CA LEU A 253 -14.64 10.38 -3.18
C LEU A 253 -14.44 9.36 -2.05
N THR A 254 -14.86 8.13 -2.29
CA THR A 254 -14.71 6.99 -1.37
C THR A 254 -13.72 5.94 -1.89
N THR A 255 -13.14 6.16 -3.06
CA THR A 255 -12.18 5.27 -3.73
C THR A 255 -10.97 6.07 -4.20
N ASP A 256 -9.82 5.42 -4.39
CA ASP A 256 -8.63 6.04 -4.98
C ASP A 256 -8.61 5.98 -6.51
N ASN A 257 -9.63 5.38 -7.14
CA ASN A 257 -9.73 5.27 -8.59
C ASN A 257 -11.03 5.91 -9.14
N PRO A 258 -11.04 7.24 -9.40
CA PRO A 258 -12.16 7.89 -10.08
C PRO A 258 -12.10 7.80 -11.61
N PHE A 259 -11.09 7.14 -12.18
CA PHE A 259 -10.80 7.13 -13.62
C PHE A 259 -11.50 5.96 -14.36
N PRO A 260 -11.76 6.12 -15.70
CA PRO A 260 -11.47 7.30 -16.52
C PRO A 260 -12.42 8.47 -16.26
N ILE A 261 -11.88 9.68 -16.35
CA ILE A 261 -12.66 10.93 -16.30
C ILE A 261 -12.80 11.42 -17.75
N LEU A 262 -14.05 11.73 -18.18
CA LEU A 262 -14.40 12.23 -19.50
C LEU A 262 -14.28 13.76 -19.58
#